data_a09feeca8a4eadc14ddee150ac026e89
#
_entry.id   a09feeca8a4eadc14ddee150ac026e89
#
_cell.length_a   1.000
_cell.length_b   1.000
_cell.length_c   1.000
_cell.angle_alpha   90.00
_cell.angle_beta   90.00
_cell.angle_gamma   90.00
#
_symmetry.space_group_name_H-M   'P 1'
#
loop_
_entity.id
_entity.type
_entity.pdbx_description
1 polymer ?
#
loop_
_entity_poly.entity_id
_entity_poly.type
_entity_poly.pdbx_seq_one_letter_code
_entity_poly.pdbx_strand_id
1 'polypeptide(L)'
;MSQSEAKIISSPPQIKVPDTNAFHPGKNGASELVPSRYALKIGDIDVMVVSDGVLPLPTQMLGHNADPAVRASWMAKMFLPADAFDWPLNAVVVRSGNQTILLDAGLGLDPDLHLPRAGQLVQRLAAADIDLSSVTDIVLTHLHMDHIGGLLVDGVKEKLRPNLKIHAAAAEISFWANPDFSHTKMPEGFPAALRATAKHFLEMYRSQIQTFDEQHEVAPGVMVRRTGGHTPGHAVIRIASGDEALTFAGDAVFTVGFDQPDWHNGFEHDPEEAARVRVDLLRQLADTRELLVATHLPFPSLGRVAVAGDAFRWVPVIWDY
;
A
#
# COMPACT_ATOMS: atom_id res chain seq x y z
N MET A 1 -45.28 9.36 -27.32
CA MET A 1 -44.61 10.11 -26.23
C MET A 1 -44.08 9.08 -25.25
N SER A 2 -42.83 8.72 -25.40
CA SER A 2 -42.16 7.74 -24.52
C SER A 2 -41.36 8.51 -23.48
N GLN A 3 -41.77 8.39 -22.22
CA GLN A 3 -41.03 8.92 -21.08
C GLN A 3 -39.83 8.01 -20.86
N SER A 4 -38.62 8.53 -21.05
CA SER A 4 -37.40 7.86 -20.66
C SER A 4 -37.29 7.87 -19.12
N GLU A 5 -37.38 6.70 -18.51
CA GLU A 5 -37.06 6.51 -17.11
C GLU A 5 -35.57 6.84 -16.89
N ALA A 6 -35.31 7.95 -16.23
CA ALA A 6 -33.98 8.26 -15.73
C ALA A 6 -33.61 7.21 -14.66
N LYS A 7 -32.64 6.34 -14.96
CA LYS A 7 -32.01 5.48 -13.96
C LYS A 7 -31.46 6.35 -12.84
N ILE A 8 -32.04 6.24 -11.67
CA ILE A 8 -31.47 6.76 -10.44
C ILE A 8 -30.18 5.99 -10.22
N ILE A 9 -29.04 6.61 -10.49
CA ILE A 9 -27.75 6.09 -10.10
C ILE A 9 -27.71 6.24 -8.59
N SER A 10 -27.82 5.12 -7.88
CA SER A 10 -27.65 5.11 -6.42
C SER A 10 -26.24 5.60 -6.09
N SER A 11 -26.15 6.58 -5.20
CA SER A 11 -24.87 7.04 -4.67
C SER A 11 -24.01 5.85 -4.22
N PRO A 12 -22.69 5.87 -4.44
CA PRO A 12 -21.83 4.81 -3.97
C PRO A 12 -21.95 4.64 -2.45
N PRO A 13 -21.76 3.41 -1.93
CA PRO A 13 -21.85 3.17 -0.50
C PRO A 13 -20.81 4.02 0.24
N GLN A 14 -21.27 4.80 1.23
CA GLN A 14 -20.36 5.62 2.03
C GLN A 14 -19.53 4.73 2.97
N ILE A 15 -18.21 4.84 2.88
CA ILE A 15 -17.29 4.22 3.82
C ILE A 15 -17.28 5.07 5.11
N LYS A 16 -17.53 4.43 6.25
CA LYS A 16 -17.34 5.07 7.56
C LYS A 16 -15.93 4.79 8.06
N VAL A 17 -15.10 5.81 8.12
CA VAL A 17 -13.78 5.75 8.75
C VAL A 17 -13.83 6.42 10.13
N PRO A 18 -13.05 5.92 11.12
CA PRO A 18 -12.93 6.58 12.42
C PRO A 18 -12.34 7.99 12.29
N ASP A 19 -12.85 8.94 13.11
CA ASP A 19 -12.21 10.24 13.24
C ASP A 19 -11.06 10.16 14.25
N THR A 20 -9.84 10.10 13.75
CA THR A 20 -8.62 10.08 14.57
C THR A 20 -7.97 11.47 14.72
N ASN A 21 -8.58 12.52 14.16
CA ASN A 21 -8.01 13.88 14.22
C ASN A 21 -7.83 14.39 15.66
N ALA A 22 -8.62 13.92 16.61
CA ALA A 22 -8.52 14.28 18.02
C ALA A 22 -7.21 13.79 18.69
N PHE A 23 -6.57 12.76 18.13
CA PHE A 23 -5.34 12.16 18.68
C PHE A 23 -4.06 12.81 18.12
N HIS A 24 -4.17 13.71 17.14
CA HIS A 24 -3.03 14.33 16.50
C HIS A 24 -2.95 15.82 16.84
N PRO A 25 -1.80 16.29 17.34
CA PRO A 25 -1.60 17.71 17.68
C PRO A 25 -1.48 18.60 16.44
N GLY A 26 -1.39 18.02 15.24
CA GLY A 26 -1.29 18.76 13.98
C GLY A 26 -2.65 19.36 13.57
N LYS A 27 -2.67 20.65 13.26
CA LYS A 27 -3.84 21.29 12.65
C LYS A 27 -3.93 20.91 11.17
N ASN A 28 -5.14 20.90 10.62
CA ASN A 28 -5.34 20.82 9.16
C ASN A 28 -4.46 21.88 8.48
N GLY A 29 -3.69 21.49 7.48
CA GLY A 29 -2.74 22.36 6.78
C GLY A 29 -1.29 22.29 7.27
N ALA A 30 -0.99 21.53 8.32
CA ALA A 30 0.41 21.33 8.80
C ALA A 30 1.16 20.23 8.03
N SER A 31 0.63 19.73 6.92
CA SER A 31 1.26 18.66 6.11
C SER A 31 2.65 19.03 5.59
N GLU A 32 2.94 20.32 5.39
CA GLU A 32 4.24 20.83 4.97
C GLU A 32 5.34 20.67 6.05
N LEU A 33 4.93 20.56 7.32
CA LEU A 33 5.84 20.42 8.45
C LEU A 33 6.12 18.98 8.83
N VAL A 34 5.41 18.02 8.20
CA VAL A 34 5.61 16.58 8.42
C VAL A 34 6.59 16.06 7.37
N PRO A 35 7.67 15.36 7.75
CA PRO A 35 8.53 14.69 6.78
C PRO A 35 7.69 13.72 5.92
N SER A 36 7.76 13.87 4.61
CA SER A 36 6.91 13.10 3.69
C SER A 36 7.67 12.48 2.53
N ARG A 37 8.98 12.71 2.46
CA ARG A 37 9.87 12.20 1.41
C ARG A 37 11.19 11.80 2.03
N TYR A 38 11.68 10.62 1.69
CA TYR A 38 12.98 10.14 2.14
C TYR A 38 13.69 9.45 0.97
N ALA A 39 14.83 9.99 0.56
CA ALA A 39 15.63 9.48 -0.55
C ALA A 39 16.82 8.67 -0.04
N LEU A 40 17.15 7.58 -0.75
CA LEU A 40 18.33 6.75 -0.50
C LEU A 40 18.83 6.16 -1.82
N LYS A 41 20.00 5.55 -1.79
CA LYS A 41 20.53 4.74 -2.88
C LYS A 41 20.56 3.27 -2.50
N ILE A 42 20.37 2.42 -3.50
CA ILE A 42 20.65 0.98 -3.47
C ILE A 42 21.65 0.74 -4.59
N GLY A 43 22.93 0.75 -4.25
CA GLY A 43 23.99 0.81 -5.24
C GLY A 43 23.84 1.99 -6.21
N ASP A 44 23.63 1.70 -7.50
CA ASP A 44 23.43 2.73 -8.54
C ASP A 44 21.96 3.14 -8.73
N ILE A 45 21.03 2.54 -8.00
CA ILE A 45 19.59 2.79 -8.11
C ILE A 45 19.17 3.86 -7.10
N ASP A 46 18.49 4.93 -7.57
CA ASP A 46 17.88 5.92 -6.69
C ASP A 46 16.51 5.43 -6.24
N VAL A 47 16.25 5.53 -4.93
CA VAL A 47 14.98 5.13 -4.31
C VAL A 47 14.47 6.29 -3.46
N MET A 48 13.17 6.58 -3.55
CA MET A 48 12.52 7.58 -2.71
C MET A 48 11.22 7.01 -2.14
N VAL A 49 11.12 6.97 -0.82
CA VAL A 49 9.85 6.69 -0.14
C VAL A 49 9.06 7.99 -0.05
N VAL A 50 7.80 7.94 -0.45
CA VAL A 50 6.88 9.09 -0.42
C VAL A 50 5.65 8.69 0.39
N SER A 51 5.38 9.42 1.46
CA SER A 51 4.15 9.21 2.24
C SER A 51 2.95 9.72 1.46
N ASP A 52 1.88 8.93 1.39
CA ASP A 52 0.56 9.38 0.92
C ASP A 52 -0.30 9.92 2.07
N GLY A 53 0.19 9.78 3.30
CA GLY A 53 -0.50 10.17 4.53
C GLY A 53 -0.93 8.97 5.36
N VAL A 54 -2.12 9.02 5.94
CA VAL A 54 -2.65 7.97 6.82
C VAL A 54 -4.13 7.71 6.54
N LEU A 55 -4.51 6.42 6.66
CA LEU A 55 -5.90 5.97 6.60
C LEU A 55 -6.33 5.53 8.01
N PRO A 56 -7.29 6.22 8.65
CA PRO A 56 -7.80 5.79 9.94
C PRO A 56 -8.71 4.57 9.79
N LEU A 57 -8.40 3.50 10.52
CA LEU A 57 -9.15 2.25 10.51
C LEU A 57 -9.47 1.78 11.94
N PRO A 58 -10.58 1.02 12.13
CA PRO A 58 -10.87 0.41 13.42
C PRO A 58 -9.79 -0.56 13.84
N THR A 59 -9.39 -0.55 15.11
CA THR A 59 -8.36 -1.46 15.65
C THR A 59 -8.72 -2.94 15.53
N GLN A 60 -10.03 -3.27 15.43
CA GLN A 60 -10.50 -4.63 15.21
C GLN A 60 -10.01 -5.25 13.90
N MET A 61 -9.50 -4.42 12.97
CA MET A 61 -8.90 -4.90 11.73
C MET A 61 -7.54 -5.56 11.95
N LEU A 62 -6.86 -5.21 13.06
CA LEU A 62 -5.57 -5.79 13.44
C LEU A 62 -5.79 -7.04 14.31
N GLY A 63 -5.33 -8.22 13.86
CA GLY A 63 -5.41 -9.44 14.64
C GLY A 63 -6.85 -9.84 14.96
N HIS A 64 -7.73 -9.87 13.95
CA HIS A 64 -9.14 -10.25 14.17
C HIS A 64 -9.31 -11.70 14.65
N ASN A 65 -8.30 -12.56 14.47
CA ASN A 65 -8.22 -13.93 15.01
C ASN A 65 -7.69 -13.98 16.45
N ALA A 66 -7.18 -12.87 16.99
CA ALA A 66 -6.66 -12.81 18.35
C ALA A 66 -7.76 -12.55 19.40
N ASP A 67 -7.51 -12.99 20.64
CA ASP A 67 -8.34 -12.62 21.78
C ASP A 67 -8.39 -11.08 21.92
N PRO A 68 -9.58 -10.46 22.07
CA PRO A 68 -9.71 -9.01 22.20
C PRO A 68 -8.88 -8.39 23.32
N ALA A 69 -8.71 -9.09 24.46
CA ALA A 69 -7.90 -8.58 25.58
C ALA A 69 -6.40 -8.63 25.26
N VAL A 70 -5.94 -9.64 24.53
CA VAL A 70 -4.56 -9.74 24.05
C VAL A 70 -4.27 -8.61 23.05
N ARG A 71 -5.17 -8.37 22.09
CA ARG A 71 -5.07 -7.26 21.15
C ARG A 71 -5.04 -5.91 21.86
N ALA A 72 -5.96 -5.67 22.80
CA ALA A 72 -5.99 -4.43 23.59
C ALA A 72 -4.70 -4.23 24.39
N SER A 73 -4.14 -5.30 24.97
CA SER A 73 -2.85 -5.25 25.66
C SER A 73 -1.70 -4.88 24.73
N TRP A 74 -1.67 -5.40 23.50
CA TRP A 74 -0.67 -5.02 22.51
C TRP A 74 -0.81 -3.55 22.11
N MET A 75 -2.03 -3.07 21.83
CA MET A 75 -2.29 -1.66 21.51
C MET A 75 -1.78 -0.74 22.62
N ALA A 76 -2.07 -1.08 23.89
CA ALA A 76 -1.61 -0.29 25.02
C ALA A 76 -0.07 -0.26 25.15
N LYS A 77 0.62 -1.38 24.90
CA LYS A 77 2.10 -1.45 24.89
C LYS A 77 2.72 -0.61 23.77
N MET A 78 2.02 -0.49 22.66
CA MET A 78 2.44 0.34 21.51
C MET A 78 2.02 1.80 21.63
N PHE A 79 1.38 2.19 22.73
CA PHE A 79 0.83 3.54 22.96
C PHE A 79 -0.18 3.97 21.87
N LEU A 80 -0.91 2.99 21.32
CA LEU A 80 -1.90 3.22 20.29
C LEU A 80 -3.30 3.37 20.88
N PRO A 81 -4.20 4.16 20.25
CA PRO A 81 -5.60 4.27 20.65
C PRO A 81 -6.31 2.91 20.64
N ALA A 82 -7.25 2.71 21.58
CA ALA A 82 -7.91 1.42 21.74
C ALA A 82 -8.90 1.08 20.61
N ASP A 83 -9.48 2.07 19.96
CA ASP A 83 -10.63 1.96 19.04
C ASP A 83 -10.30 2.27 17.58
N ALA A 84 -9.31 3.08 17.33
CA ALA A 84 -8.90 3.45 15.99
C ALA A 84 -7.38 3.47 15.85
N PHE A 85 -6.89 3.15 14.66
CA PHE A 85 -5.48 3.12 14.32
C PHE A 85 -5.25 3.85 12.99
N ASP A 86 -4.26 4.73 12.95
CA ASP A 86 -3.83 5.38 11.72
C ASP A 86 -2.87 4.49 10.96
N TRP A 87 -3.33 3.94 9.85
CA TRP A 87 -2.50 3.18 8.94
C TRP A 87 -1.68 4.13 8.08
N PRO A 88 -0.35 4.14 8.19
CA PRO A 88 0.49 4.89 7.28
C PRO A 88 0.32 4.39 5.84
N LEU A 89 0.42 5.30 4.89
CA LEU A 89 0.37 5.01 3.46
C LEU A 89 1.68 5.49 2.83
N ASN A 90 2.47 4.56 2.31
CA ASN A 90 3.75 4.85 1.69
C ASN A 90 3.81 4.24 0.29
N ALA A 91 4.22 5.05 -0.68
CA ALA A 91 4.58 4.61 -2.02
C ALA A 91 6.10 4.78 -2.22
N VAL A 92 6.65 4.15 -3.26
CA VAL A 92 8.07 4.23 -3.55
C VAL A 92 8.30 4.63 -4.99
N VAL A 93 9.22 5.57 -5.23
CA VAL A 93 9.73 5.90 -6.56
C VAL A 93 11.12 5.31 -6.71
N VAL A 94 11.36 4.64 -7.84
CA VAL A 94 12.64 4.01 -8.18
C VAL A 94 13.12 4.58 -9.51
N ARG A 95 14.39 4.99 -9.57
CA ARG A 95 15.04 5.35 -10.82
C ARG A 95 16.15 4.35 -11.12
N SER A 96 15.97 3.56 -12.16
CA SER A 96 16.94 2.57 -12.65
C SER A 96 17.13 2.73 -14.14
N GLY A 97 18.35 2.99 -14.57
CA GLY A 97 18.66 3.31 -15.97
C GLY A 97 17.84 4.51 -16.46
N ASN A 98 17.07 4.31 -17.51
CA ASN A 98 16.22 5.36 -18.11
C ASN A 98 14.76 5.29 -17.62
N GLN A 99 14.47 4.46 -16.62
CA GLN A 99 13.12 4.24 -16.11
C GLN A 99 12.91 4.98 -14.79
N THR A 100 11.75 5.60 -14.66
CA THR A 100 11.20 6.12 -13.41
C THR A 100 9.97 5.28 -13.09
N ILE A 101 10.05 4.49 -12.04
CA ILE A 101 9.07 3.48 -11.68
C ILE A 101 8.38 3.93 -10.39
N LEU A 102 7.05 3.97 -10.39
CA LEU A 102 6.26 4.18 -9.18
C LEU A 102 5.76 2.82 -8.67
N LEU A 103 6.07 2.50 -7.42
CA LEU A 103 5.57 1.32 -6.72
C LEU A 103 4.38 1.73 -5.88
N ASP A 104 3.21 1.27 -6.23
CA ASP A 104 1.89 1.69 -5.78
C ASP A 104 1.61 3.19 -6.00
N ALA A 105 0.35 3.56 -6.07
CA ALA A 105 -0.07 4.91 -6.46
C ALA A 105 -0.91 5.65 -5.41
N GLY A 106 -0.94 5.12 -4.19
CA GLY A 106 -1.64 5.76 -3.07
C GLY A 106 -3.16 5.69 -3.16
N LEU A 107 -3.82 6.31 -2.18
CA LEU A 107 -5.27 6.30 -2.00
C LEU A 107 -5.98 7.28 -2.97
N GLY A 108 -5.31 8.39 -3.29
CA GLY A 108 -5.96 9.49 -4.00
C GLY A 108 -6.88 10.32 -3.12
N LEU A 109 -7.44 11.37 -3.71
CA LEU A 109 -8.43 12.22 -3.06
C LEU A 109 -9.81 11.80 -3.54
N ASP A 110 -10.52 11.03 -2.72
CA ASP A 110 -11.94 10.84 -2.90
C ASP A 110 -12.67 11.99 -2.17
N PRO A 111 -13.36 12.90 -2.88
CA PRO A 111 -14.04 14.04 -2.25
C PRO A 111 -15.16 13.63 -1.29
N ASP A 112 -15.68 12.41 -1.43
CA ASP A 112 -16.73 11.88 -0.57
C ASP A 112 -16.18 11.25 0.73
N LEU A 113 -14.88 10.92 0.74
CA LEU A 113 -14.17 10.34 1.87
C LEU A 113 -13.47 11.41 2.71
N HIS A 114 -13.95 12.34 3.30
CA HIS A 114 -13.30 13.37 4.12
C HIS A 114 -12.06 12.86 4.90
N LEU A 115 -10.98 12.58 4.18
CA LEU A 115 -9.71 12.08 4.70
C LEU A 115 -8.59 13.14 4.55
N PRO A 116 -8.59 14.20 5.36
CA PRO A 116 -7.70 15.35 5.16
C PRO A 116 -6.20 15.01 5.33
N ARG A 117 -5.90 13.83 5.86
CA ARG A 117 -4.53 13.38 6.10
C ARG A 117 -4.07 12.25 5.16
N ALA A 118 -4.86 11.89 4.15
CA ALA A 118 -4.56 10.88 3.13
C ALA A 118 -4.59 11.47 1.71
N GLY A 119 -4.22 10.68 0.71
CA GLY A 119 -4.31 11.06 -0.70
C GLY A 119 -3.36 12.18 -1.12
N GLN A 120 -2.21 12.30 -0.45
CA GLN A 120 -1.24 13.37 -0.66
C GLN A 120 -0.15 13.04 -1.69
N LEU A 121 -0.13 11.81 -2.21
CA LEU A 121 0.99 11.30 -3.02
C LEU A 121 1.29 12.19 -4.23
N VAL A 122 0.29 12.52 -5.04
CA VAL A 122 0.47 13.31 -6.28
C VAL A 122 1.07 14.69 -5.98
N GLN A 123 0.61 15.35 -4.92
CA GLN A 123 1.13 16.63 -4.46
C GLN A 123 2.59 16.51 -3.99
N ARG A 124 2.90 15.45 -3.25
CA ARG A 124 4.23 15.19 -2.69
C ARG A 124 5.23 14.73 -3.74
N LEU A 125 4.79 14.03 -4.78
CA LEU A 125 5.61 13.75 -5.96
C LEU A 125 6.00 15.06 -6.67
N ALA A 126 5.04 15.93 -6.93
CA ALA A 126 5.31 17.24 -7.54
C ALA A 126 6.28 18.08 -6.69
N ALA A 127 6.11 18.08 -5.36
CA ALA A 127 7.02 18.76 -4.44
C ALA A 127 8.41 18.09 -4.33
N ALA A 128 8.58 16.89 -4.89
CA ALA A 128 9.86 16.18 -5.02
C ALA A 128 10.47 16.32 -6.43
N ASP A 129 9.96 17.24 -7.25
CA ASP A 129 10.34 17.41 -8.66
C ASP A 129 10.18 16.12 -9.50
N ILE A 130 9.17 15.32 -9.14
CA ILE A 130 8.78 14.12 -9.90
C ILE A 130 7.51 14.45 -10.67
N ASP A 131 7.67 14.76 -11.97
CA ASP A 131 6.57 14.95 -12.88
C ASP A 131 5.95 13.58 -13.23
N LEU A 132 4.62 13.48 -13.20
CA LEU A 132 3.90 12.26 -13.59
C LEU A 132 4.19 11.84 -15.04
N SER A 133 4.49 12.78 -15.93
CA SER A 133 4.90 12.50 -17.31
C SER A 133 6.27 11.81 -17.39
N SER A 134 7.10 11.92 -16.36
CA SER A 134 8.40 11.22 -16.28
C SER A 134 8.28 9.75 -15.88
N VAL A 135 7.15 9.36 -15.25
CA VAL A 135 6.91 7.98 -14.80
C VAL A 135 6.75 7.08 -16.02
N THR A 136 7.65 6.12 -16.18
CA THR A 136 7.67 5.18 -17.30
C THR A 136 6.84 3.94 -17.03
N ASP A 137 6.86 3.49 -15.79
CA ASP A 137 6.24 2.26 -15.34
C ASP A 137 5.61 2.47 -13.96
N ILE A 138 4.50 1.79 -13.70
CA ILE A 138 3.91 1.65 -12.37
C ILE A 138 3.87 0.17 -12.06
N VAL A 139 4.29 -0.22 -10.86
CA VAL A 139 4.17 -1.60 -10.38
C VAL A 139 3.18 -1.59 -9.24
N LEU A 140 2.11 -2.34 -9.38
CA LEU A 140 1.10 -2.47 -8.34
C LEU A 140 1.33 -3.76 -7.56
N THR A 141 1.43 -3.62 -6.24
CA THR A 141 1.47 -4.78 -5.35
C THR A 141 0.16 -5.54 -5.42
N HIS A 142 -0.96 -4.82 -5.43
CA HIS A 142 -2.33 -5.33 -5.58
C HIS A 142 -3.31 -4.18 -5.89
N LEU A 143 -4.62 -4.48 -6.01
CA LEU A 143 -5.60 -3.49 -6.43
C LEU A 143 -6.55 -3.01 -5.31
N HIS A 144 -6.14 -2.96 -4.04
CA HIS A 144 -6.87 -2.21 -3.03
C HIS A 144 -6.80 -0.70 -3.32
N MET A 145 -7.78 0.03 -2.80
CA MET A 145 -8.01 1.44 -3.14
C MET A 145 -6.84 2.36 -2.79
N ASP A 146 -6.10 2.05 -1.75
CA ASP A 146 -4.94 2.81 -1.28
C ASP A 146 -3.63 2.49 -2.01
N HIS A 147 -3.69 1.62 -3.02
CA HIS A 147 -2.59 1.31 -3.94
C HIS A 147 -2.85 1.77 -5.38
N ILE A 148 -4.13 1.98 -5.73
CA ILE A 148 -4.51 2.39 -7.10
C ILE A 148 -5.28 3.72 -7.16
N GLY A 149 -5.80 4.20 -6.03
CA GLY A 149 -6.72 5.35 -6.00
C GLY A 149 -6.12 6.65 -6.53
N GLY A 150 -4.82 6.87 -6.31
CA GLY A 150 -4.13 8.05 -6.86
C GLY A 150 -4.16 8.14 -8.38
N LEU A 151 -4.30 7.01 -9.08
CA LEU A 151 -4.45 6.97 -10.54
C LEU A 151 -5.85 7.35 -11.00
N LEU A 152 -6.82 7.36 -10.10
CA LEU A 152 -8.22 7.68 -10.38
C LEU A 152 -8.58 9.13 -10.07
N VAL A 153 -7.63 9.90 -9.53
CA VAL A 153 -7.81 11.33 -9.27
C VAL A 153 -7.94 12.07 -10.60
N ASP A 154 -8.91 12.98 -10.67
CA ASP A 154 -9.18 13.78 -11.88
C ASP A 154 -7.93 14.52 -12.38
N GLY A 155 -7.68 14.41 -13.67
CA GLY A 155 -6.53 15.02 -14.35
C GLY A 155 -5.18 14.30 -14.15
N VAL A 156 -5.12 13.21 -13.40
CA VAL A 156 -3.88 12.40 -13.24
C VAL A 156 -3.58 11.63 -14.51
N LYS A 157 -4.58 10.97 -15.10
CA LYS A 157 -4.40 10.18 -16.32
C LYS A 157 -3.84 11.02 -17.49
N GLU A 158 -4.29 12.24 -17.62
CA GLU A 158 -3.87 13.18 -18.68
C GLU A 158 -2.42 13.65 -18.48
N LYS A 159 -1.91 13.62 -17.27
CA LYS A 159 -0.52 13.97 -16.94
C LYS A 159 0.44 12.80 -17.10
N LEU A 160 -0.06 11.58 -17.08
CA LEU A 160 0.76 10.37 -17.29
C LEU A 160 1.16 10.28 -18.78
N ARG A 161 2.30 9.67 -19.03
CA ARG A 161 2.78 9.49 -20.41
C ARG A 161 1.90 8.51 -21.20
N PRO A 162 1.69 8.71 -22.50
CA PRO A 162 0.81 7.86 -23.31
C PRO A 162 1.22 6.37 -23.37
N ASN A 163 2.53 6.11 -23.26
CA ASN A 163 3.11 4.75 -23.30
C ASN A 163 3.50 4.22 -21.93
N LEU A 164 2.84 4.71 -20.87
CA LEU A 164 2.94 4.17 -19.53
C LEU A 164 2.64 2.66 -19.51
N LYS A 165 3.40 1.88 -18.76
CA LYS A 165 3.10 0.49 -18.47
C LYS A 165 2.72 0.36 -17.00
N ILE A 166 1.68 -0.44 -16.73
CA ILE A 166 1.24 -0.76 -15.36
C ILE A 166 1.38 -2.27 -15.18
N HIS A 167 2.30 -2.68 -14.32
CA HIS A 167 2.60 -4.08 -14.07
C HIS A 167 1.79 -4.57 -12.88
N ALA A 168 1.04 -5.67 -13.07
CA ALA A 168 0.27 -6.35 -12.02
C ALA A 168 0.26 -7.86 -12.27
N ALA A 169 0.14 -8.67 -11.20
CA ALA A 169 0.04 -10.10 -11.36
C ALA A 169 -1.25 -10.50 -12.13
N ALA A 170 -1.16 -11.47 -13.01
CA ALA A 170 -2.32 -11.98 -13.76
C ALA A 170 -3.41 -12.50 -12.82
N ALA A 171 -3.00 -13.13 -11.70
CA ALA A 171 -3.91 -13.59 -10.66
C ALA A 171 -4.69 -12.44 -10.03
N GLU A 172 -4.08 -11.25 -9.85
CA GLU A 172 -4.74 -10.06 -9.33
C GLU A 172 -5.82 -9.55 -10.26
N ILE A 173 -5.47 -9.39 -11.54
CA ILE A 173 -6.42 -8.95 -12.57
C ILE A 173 -7.61 -9.92 -12.69
N SER A 174 -7.33 -11.23 -12.64
CA SER A 174 -8.36 -12.27 -12.71
C SER A 174 -9.27 -12.25 -11.48
N PHE A 175 -8.73 -12.07 -10.28
CA PHE A 175 -9.48 -12.00 -9.05
C PHE A 175 -10.48 -10.84 -9.06
N TRP A 176 -10.03 -9.64 -9.43
CA TRP A 176 -10.89 -8.45 -9.41
C TRP A 176 -11.97 -8.41 -10.49
N ALA A 177 -11.95 -9.33 -11.45
CA ALA A 177 -13.08 -9.53 -12.35
C ALA A 177 -14.36 -10.01 -11.62
N ASN A 178 -14.19 -10.80 -10.55
CA ASN A 178 -15.28 -11.24 -9.66
C ASN A 178 -14.74 -11.52 -8.25
N PRO A 179 -14.42 -10.48 -7.46
CA PRO A 179 -13.73 -10.65 -6.18
C PRO A 179 -14.62 -11.28 -5.10
N ASP A 180 -14.04 -12.21 -4.35
CA ASP A 180 -14.65 -12.84 -3.17
C ASP A 180 -14.11 -12.18 -1.89
N PHE A 181 -15.02 -11.74 -1.03
CA PHE A 181 -14.72 -11.10 0.27
C PHE A 181 -15.13 -11.98 1.46
N SER A 182 -15.49 -13.25 1.23
CA SER A 182 -16.05 -14.14 2.26
C SER A 182 -15.11 -14.36 3.45
N HIS A 183 -13.79 -14.31 3.23
CA HIS A 183 -12.77 -14.51 4.26
C HIS A 183 -12.34 -13.21 4.95
N THR A 184 -12.69 -12.06 4.39
CA THR A 184 -12.30 -10.76 4.95
C THR A 184 -13.17 -10.38 6.16
N LYS A 185 -12.68 -9.46 6.97
CA LYS A 185 -13.40 -8.84 8.10
C LYS A 185 -13.49 -7.32 7.97
N MET A 186 -13.57 -6.86 6.74
CA MET A 186 -13.66 -5.44 6.42
C MET A 186 -14.90 -4.78 7.03
N PRO A 187 -14.81 -3.50 7.42
CA PRO A 187 -15.98 -2.73 7.82
C PRO A 187 -17.04 -2.66 6.72
N GLU A 188 -18.28 -2.42 7.12
CA GLU A 188 -19.40 -2.26 6.19
C GLU A 188 -19.09 -1.17 5.14
N GLY A 189 -19.43 -1.45 3.88
CA GLY A 189 -19.17 -0.56 2.74
C GLY A 189 -17.82 -0.77 2.05
N PHE A 190 -16.78 -1.22 2.76
CA PHE A 190 -15.45 -1.43 2.15
C PHE A 190 -15.45 -2.43 0.98
N PRO A 191 -16.05 -3.62 1.08
CA PRO A 191 -16.07 -4.57 -0.05
C PRO A 191 -16.69 -3.98 -1.32
N ALA A 192 -17.76 -3.20 -1.16
CA ALA A 192 -18.43 -2.57 -2.31
C ALA A 192 -17.58 -1.44 -2.91
N ALA A 193 -16.94 -0.63 -2.07
CA ALA A 193 -16.06 0.44 -2.52
C ALA A 193 -14.81 -0.11 -3.23
N LEU A 194 -14.12 -1.10 -2.65
CA LEU A 194 -12.97 -1.75 -3.26
C LEU A 194 -13.30 -2.34 -4.63
N ARG A 195 -14.47 -3.02 -4.73
CA ARG A 195 -14.95 -3.56 -6.02
C ARG A 195 -15.18 -2.46 -7.06
N ALA A 196 -15.81 -1.35 -6.65
CA ALA A 196 -16.08 -0.22 -7.53
C ALA A 196 -14.78 0.45 -8.00
N THR A 197 -13.85 0.68 -7.08
CA THR A 197 -12.54 1.30 -7.35
C THR A 197 -11.71 0.42 -8.29
N ALA A 198 -11.57 -0.86 -8.01
CA ALA A 198 -10.81 -1.78 -8.86
C ALA A 198 -11.45 -1.92 -10.25
N LYS A 199 -12.76 -2.00 -10.34
CA LYS A 199 -13.48 -2.02 -11.62
C LYS A 199 -13.20 -0.76 -12.44
N HIS A 200 -13.31 0.42 -11.82
CA HIS A 200 -13.05 1.70 -12.48
C HIS A 200 -11.60 1.80 -12.97
N PHE A 201 -10.65 1.39 -12.14
CA PHE A 201 -9.23 1.32 -12.51
C PHE A 201 -9.01 0.40 -13.73
N LEU A 202 -9.54 -0.82 -13.71
CA LEU A 202 -9.40 -1.78 -14.80
C LEU A 202 -10.03 -1.28 -16.11
N GLU A 203 -11.16 -0.57 -16.04
CA GLU A 203 -11.78 0.05 -17.20
C GLU A 203 -10.93 1.19 -17.76
N MET A 204 -10.39 2.05 -16.89
CA MET A 204 -9.63 3.24 -17.26
C MET A 204 -8.25 2.91 -17.85
N TYR A 205 -7.55 1.88 -17.30
CA TYR A 205 -6.14 1.59 -17.61
C TYR A 205 -5.92 0.27 -18.35
N ARG A 206 -6.97 -0.38 -18.84
CA ARG A 206 -6.91 -1.70 -19.48
C ARG A 206 -5.79 -1.83 -20.55
N SER A 207 -5.58 -0.81 -21.35
CA SER A 207 -4.58 -0.83 -22.43
C SER A 207 -3.13 -0.66 -21.95
N GLN A 208 -2.92 -0.16 -20.75
CA GLN A 208 -1.60 0.05 -20.15
C GLN A 208 -1.15 -1.14 -19.27
N ILE A 209 -2.08 -2.02 -18.86
CA ILE A 209 -1.78 -3.13 -17.98
C ILE A 209 -0.93 -4.19 -18.70
N GLN A 210 0.19 -4.53 -18.08
CA GLN A 210 1.09 -5.62 -18.43
C GLN A 210 1.04 -6.65 -17.30
N THR A 211 0.55 -7.84 -17.59
CA THR A 211 0.44 -8.88 -16.58
C THR A 211 1.69 -9.76 -16.54
N PHE A 212 2.00 -10.27 -15.35
CA PHE A 212 3.00 -11.32 -15.14
C PHE A 212 2.40 -12.44 -14.29
N ASP A 213 2.95 -13.66 -14.39
CA ASP A 213 2.46 -14.80 -13.62
C ASP A 213 3.11 -14.87 -12.24
N GLU A 214 4.37 -15.29 -12.13
CA GLU A 214 5.05 -15.47 -10.85
C GLU A 214 6.04 -14.35 -10.55
N GLN A 215 6.83 -13.93 -11.54
CA GLN A 215 7.81 -12.85 -11.41
C GLN A 215 8.10 -12.17 -12.73
N HIS A 216 8.58 -10.92 -12.65
CA HIS A 216 8.93 -10.13 -13.82
C HIS A 216 9.99 -9.08 -13.46
N GLU A 217 11.03 -8.97 -14.29
CA GLU A 217 11.99 -7.86 -14.18
C GLU A 217 11.46 -6.64 -14.92
N VAL A 218 11.10 -5.60 -14.16
CA VAL A 218 10.52 -4.35 -14.72
C VAL A 218 11.61 -3.46 -15.30
N ALA A 219 12.75 -3.41 -14.63
CA ALA A 219 13.95 -2.67 -15.02
C ALA A 219 15.19 -3.38 -14.45
N PRO A 220 16.40 -3.07 -14.93
CA PRO A 220 17.62 -3.65 -14.36
C PRO A 220 17.66 -3.50 -12.84
N GLY A 221 17.69 -4.62 -12.13
CA GLY A 221 17.69 -4.68 -10.68
C GLY A 221 16.34 -4.42 -9.99
N VAL A 222 15.23 -4.31 -10.72
CA VAL A 222 13.88 -4.13 -10.15
C VAL A 222 13.01 -5.34 -10.52
N MET A 223 12.86 -6.27 -9.59
CA MET A 223 12.15 -7.53 -9.77
C MET A 223 10.85 -7.52 -8.97
N VAL A 224 9.71 -7.72 -9.62
CA VAL A 224 8.42 -7.97 -8.97
C VAL A 224 8.16 -9.47 -8.88
N ARG A 225 7.67 -9.95 -7.73
CA ARG A 225 7.34 -11.35 -7.48
C ARG A 225 6.00 -11.47 -6.76
N ARG A 226 5.10 -12.29 -7.30
CA ARG A 226 3.82 -12.63 -6.68
C ARG A 226 4.04 -13.39 -5.37
N THR A 227 3.27 -13.06 -4.37
CA THR A 227 3.25 -13.74 -3.06
C THR A 227 1.90 -14.38 -2.76
N GLY A 228 0.81 -13.75 -3.18
CA GLY A 228 -0.53 -14.12 -2.75
C GLY A 228 -0.82 -13.71 -1.31
N GLY A 229 -1.84 -14.31 -0.72
CA GLY A 229 -2.27 -14.15 0.66
C GLY A 229 -3.13 -12.92 0.90
N HIS A 230 -2.55 -11.74 0.98
CA HIS A 230 -3.29 -10.49 1.19
C HIS A 230 -4.39 -10.32 0.13
N THR A 231 -4.03 -10.40 -1.14
CA THR A 231 -4.92 -10.72 -2.25
C THR A 231 -4.33 -11.88 -3.06
N PRO A 232 -5.10 -12.58 -3.91
CA PRO A 232 -4.58 -13.71 -4.68
C PRO A 232 -3.39 -13.39 -5.59
N GLY A 233 -3.30 -12.14 -6.05
CA GLY A 233 -2.20 -11.66 -6.89
C GLY A 233 -1.26 -10.68 -6.21
N HIS A 234 -1.34 -10.52 -4.88
CA HIS A 234 -0.42 -9.65 -4.17
C HIS A 234 1.04 -9.97 -4.51
N ALA A 235 1.86 -8.93 -4.63
CA ALA A 235 3.27 -9.04 -5.02
C ALA A 235 4.17 -8.16 -4.16
N VAL A 236 5.43 -8.55 -4.07
CA VAL A 236 6.52 -7.76 -3.48
C VAL A 236 7.52 -7.36 -4.55
N ILE A 237 8.22 -6.26 -4.33
CA ILE A 237 9.21 -5.75 -5.30
C ILE A 237 10.58 -5.70 -4.62
N ARG A 238 11.54 -6.42 -5.19
CA ARG A 238 12.94 -6.37 -4.76
C ARG A 238 13.73 -5.45 -5.68
N ILE A 239 14.43 -4.50 -5.09
CA ILE A 239 15.33 -3.55 -5.74
C ILE A 239 16.75 -3.94 -5.31
N ALA A 240 17.65 -4.22 -6.28
CA ALA A 240 18.99 -4.68 -5.97
C ALA A 240 20.02 -4.14 -6.96
N SER A 241 21.17 -3.69 -6.45
CA SER A 241 22.31 -3.27 -7.25
C SER A 241 23.61 -3.56 -6.48
N GLY A 242 24.52 -4.33 -7.07
CA GLY A 242 25.70 -4.84 -6.38
C GLY A 242 25.30 -5.72 -5.18
N ASP A 243 25.88 -5.41 -4.03
CA ASP A 243 25.63 -6.15 -2.77
C ASP A 243 24.50 -5.53 -1.94
N GLU A 244 23.84 -4.47 -2.43
CA GLU A 244 22.78 -3.78 -1.73
C GLU A 244 21.40 -4.20 -2.27
N ALA A 245 20.43 -4.35 -1.35
CA ALA A 245 19.07 -4.68 -1.72
C ALA A 245 18.05 -4.09 -0.74
N LEU A 246 16.87 -3.80 -1.30
CA LEU A 246 15.68 -3.35 -0.60
C LEU A 246 14.47 -4.11 -1.12
N THR A 247 13.60 -4.55 -0.22
CA THR A 247 12.30 -5.14 -0.57
C THR A 247 11.18 -4.17 -0.19
N PHE A 248 10.36 -3.78 -1.17
CA PHE A 248 9.06 -3.16 -0.94
C PHE A 248 8.02 -4.26 -0.80
N ALA A 249 7.47 -4.39 0.40
CA ALA A 249 6.63 -5.52 0.79
C ALA A 249 5.12 -5.30 0.55
N GLY A 250 4.70 -4.09 0.12
CA GLY A 250 3.27 -3.77 0.03
C GLY A 250 2.57 -4.08 1.34
N ASP A 251 1.52 -4.90 1.28
CA ASP A 251 0.68 -5.29 2.40
C ASP A 251 0.98 -6.67 2.98
N ALA A 252 2.09 -7.30 2.56
CA ALA A 252 2.55 -8.52 3.22
C ALA A 252 3.00 -8.28 4.66
N VAL A 253 3.44 -7.05 5.00
CA VAL A 253 3.97 -6.68 6.32
C VAL A 253 3.33 -5.39 6.82
N PHE A 254 2.92 -5.39 8.07
CA PHE A 254 2.40 -4.23 8.82
C PHE A 254 2.88 -4.29 10.27
N THR A 255 2.74 -3.19 11.01
CA THR A 255 3.42 -3.00 12.32
C THR A 255 3.22 -4.17 13.30
N VAL A 256 1.97 -4.64 13.48
CA VAL A 256 1.70 -5.74 14.42
C VAL A 256 2.31 -7.06 13.97
N GLY A 257 2.54 -7.24 12.66
CA GLY A 257 3.08 -8.47 12.09
C GLY A 257 4.52 -8.80 12.50
N PHE A 258 5.24 -7.86 13.11
CA PHE A 258 6.56 -8.18 13.70
C PHE A 258 6.43 -8.90 15.04
N ASP A 259 5.56 -8.43 15.92
CA ASP A 259 5.35 -9.00 17.24
C ASP A 259 4.42 -10.22 17.22
N GLN A 260 3.46 -10.21 16.29
CA GLN A 260 2.41 -11.21 16.15
C GLN A 260 2.26 -11.58 14.65
N PRO A 261 3.22 -12.33 14.10
CA PRO A 261 3.25 -12.58 12.65
C PRO A 261 2.11 -13.49 12.15
N ASP A 262 1.46 -14.21 13.03
CA ASP A 262 0.31 -15.09 12.80
C ASP A 262 -1.05 -14.40 12.97
N TRP A 263 -1.07 -13.11 13.36
CA TRP A 263 -2.31 -12.36 13.43
C TRP A 263 -2.82 -12.01 12.03
N HIS A 264 -4.13 -12.17 11.85
CA HIS A 264 -4.80 -11.89 10.59
C HIS A 264 -5.24 -10.42 10.52
N ASN A 265 -5.01 -9.79 9.38
CA ASN A 265 -5.54 -8.48 9.05
C ASN A 265 -6.92 -8.64 8.40
N GLY A 266 -7.87 -7.80 8.78
CA GLY A 266 -9.23 -7.88 8.26
C GLY A 266 -9.38 -7.65 6.76
N PHE A 267 -8.36 -7.11 6.08
CA PHE A 267 -8.34 -6.91 4.64
C PHE A 267 -7.73 -8.09 3.85
N GLU A 268 -7.21 -9.11 4.53
CA GLU A 268 -6.62 -10.29 3.88
C GLU A 268 -7.70 -11.19 3.27
N HIS A 269 -7.57 -11.52 2.01
CA HIS A 269 -8.51 -12.40 1.28
C HIS A 269 -8.23 -13.88 1.52
N ASP A 270 -6.98 -14.26 1.80
CA ASP A 270 -6.59 -15.55 2.37
C ASP A 270 -5.69 -15.30 3.58
N PRO A 271 -6.28 -15.10 4.77
CA PRO A 271 -5.52 -14.71 5.95
C PRO A 271 -4.51 -15.78 6.43
N GLU A 272 -4.78 -17.06 6.18
CA GLU A 272 -3.85 -18.15 6.50
C GLU A 272 -2.61 -18.09 5.59
N GLU A 273 -2.81 -17.88 4.29
CA GLU A 273 -1.71 -17.69 3.33
C GLU A 273 -0.96 -16.40 3.60
N ALA A 274 -1.66 -15.30 3.91
CA ALA A 274 -1.04 -14.02 4.24
C ALA A 274 -0.12 -14.12 5.46
N ALA A 275 -0.54 -14.84 6.51
CA ALA A 275 0.29 -15.08 7.69
C ALA A 275 1.55 -15.91 7.33
N ARG A 276 1.42 -16.96 6.49
CA ARG A 276 2.58 -17.74 6.01
C ARG A 276 3.54 -16.88 5.20
N VAL A 277 3.03 -16.15 4.23
CA VAL A 277 3.83 -15.22 3.40
C VAL A 277 4.58 -14.22 4.27
N ARG A 278 3.92 -13.66 5.27
CA ARG A 278 4.52 -12.69 6.22
C ARG A 278 5.67 -13.31 6.99
N VAL A 279 5.45 -14.48 7.59
CA VAL A 279 6.50 -15.20 8.35
C VAL A 279 7.70 -15.52 7.48
N ASP A 280 7.47 -16.07 6.28
CA ASP A 280 8.53 -16.46 5.36
C ASP A 280 9.32 -15.25 4.86
N LEU A 281 8.62 -14.16 4.53
CA LEU A 281 9.24 -12.92 4.09
C LEU A 281 10.08 -12.26 5.20
N LEU A 282 9.54 -12.17 6.42
CA LEU A 282 10.26 -11.60 7.56
C LEU A 282 11.49 -12.43 7.93
N ARG A 283 11.40 -13.77 7.84
CA ARG A 283 12.55 -14.67 8.05
C ARG A 283 13.60 -14.46 6.98
N GLN A 284 13.21 -14.46 5.71
CA GLN A 284 14.12 -14.16 4.59
C GLN A 284 14.85 -12.82 4.81
N LEU A 285 14.11 -11.76 5.16
CA LEU A 285 14.69 -10.43 5.38
C LEU A 285 15.63 -10.38 6.60
N ALA A 286 15.33 -11.15 7.65
CA ALA A 286 16.23 -11.28 8.81
C ALA A 286 17.54 -11.99 8.45
N ASP A 287 17.47 -13.04 7.63
CA ASP A 287 18.62 -13.82 7.18
C ASP A 287 19.51 -13.03 6.21
N THR A 288 18.89 -12.36 5.22
CA THR A 288 19.63 -11.59 4.19
C THR A 288 20.08 -10.22 4.68
N ARG A 289 19.44 -9.68 5.73
CA ARG A 289 19.65 -8.32 6.24
C ARG A 289 19.36 -7.23 5.20
N GLU A 290 18.57 -7.52 4.17
CA GLU A 290 18.12 -6.54 3.20
C GLU A 290 17.26 -5.46 3.88
N LEU A 291 17.20 -4.28 3.27
CA LEU A 291 16.30 -3.23 3.69
C LEU A 291 14.84 -3.61 3.38
N LEU A 292 13.95 -3.18 4.26
CA LEU A 292 12.50 -3.33 4.12
C LEU A 292 11.85 -1.96 4.06
N VAL A 293 10.93 -1.80 3.12
CA VAL A 293 9.88 -0.77 3.11
C VAL A 293 8.55 -1.48 2.92
N ALA A 294 7.50 -1.06 3.62
CA ALA A 294 6.14 -1.57 3.43
C ALA A 294 5.13 -0.42 3.46
N THR A 295 3.99 -0.59 2.82
CA THR A 295 2.98 0.47 2.70
C THR A 295 2.53 0.97 4.06
N HIS A 296 2.28 0.07 5.01
CA HIS A 296 1.67 0.37 6.30
C HIS A 296 2.65 0.40 7.50
N LEU A 297 3.92 0.71 7.26
CA LEU A 297 4.87 1.00 8.34
C LEU A 297 5.01 2.52 8.53
N PRO A 298 5.29 2.98 9.77
CA PRO A 298 5.51 4.40 10.05
C PRO A 298 6.58 5.01 9.14
N PHE A 299 6.28 6.17 8.55
CA PHE A 299 7.22 6.87 7.65
C PHE A 299 8.59 7.11 8.33
N PRO A 300 9.72 6.92 7.63
CA PRO A 300 9.88 6.60 6.21
C PRO A 300 9.71 5.11 5.86
N SER A 301 9.16 4.29 6.75
CA SER A 301 8.93 2.86 6.53
C SER A 301 10.21 2.03 6.27
N LEU A 302 11.38 2.64 6.39
CA LEU A 302 12.68 2.05 6.06
C LEU A 302 13.34 1.43 7.28
N GLY A 303 13.64 0.16 7.21
CA GLY A 303 14.28 -0.58 8.30
C GLY A 303 14.82 -1.92 7.89
N ARG A 304 15.26 -2.69 8.87
CA ARG A 304 15.70 -4.08 8.72
C ARG A 304 14.88 -4.96 9.66
N VAL A 305 14.88 -6.25 9.40
CA VAL A 305 14.25 -7.24 10.25
C VAL A 305 15.29 -7.95 11.08
N ALA A 306 15.01 -8.18 12.35
CA ALA A 306 15.80 -9.03 13.22
C ALA A 306 14.88 -10.08 13.85
N VAL A 307 15.40 -11.29 14.08
CA VAL A 307 14.70 -12.33 14.84
C VAL A 307 14.65 -11.93 16.33
N ALA A 308 13.51 -12.12 16.97
CA ALA A 308 13.28 -11.82 18.38
C ALA A 308 12.48 -12.95 19.06
N GLY A 309 13.16 -14.05 19.43
CA GLY A 309 12.49 -15.28 19.90
C GLY A 309 11.70 -15.94 18.77
N ASP A 310 10.41 -16.19 19.00
CA ASP A 310 9.49 -16.75 18.01
C ASP A 310 8.85 -15.70 17.11
N ALA A 311 9.19 -14.42 17.32
CA ALA A 311 8.69 -13.26 16.58
C ALA A 311 9.82 -12.51 15.87
N PHE A 312 9.53 -11.30 15.40
CA PHE A 312 10.49 -10.45 14.72
C PHE A 312 10.54 -9.07 15.38
N ARG A 313 11.54 -8.31 15.02
CA ARG A 313 11.67 -6.91 15.43
C ARG A 313 12.02 -6.07 14.21
N TRP A 314 11.24 -5.03 13.98
CA TRP A 314 11.61 -3.99 13.04
C TRP A 314 12.69 -3.08 13.64
N VAL A 315 13.79 -2.93 12.92
CA VAL A 315 14.94 -2.09 13.29
C VAL A 315 14.99 -0.95 12.29
N PRO A 316 14.43 0.23 12.63
CA PRO A 316 14.47 1.38 11.73
C PRO A 316 15.91 1.79 11.42
N VAL A 317 16.16 2.25 10.19
CA VAL A 317 17.46 2.79 9.83
C VAL A 317 17.72 4.10 10.59
N ILE A 318 18.99 4.35 10.88
CA ILE A 318 19.43 5.65 11.36
C ILE A 318 19.42 6.60 10.16
N TRP A 319 18.75 7.75 10.30
CA TRP A 319 18.73 8.76 9.25
C TRP A 319 20.13 9.29 9.03
N ASP A 320 20.55 9.32 7.77
CA ASP A 320 21.77 9.95 7.31
C ASP A 320 21.38 11.31 6.69
N TYR A 321 22.04 12.38 7.14
CA TYR A 321 21.73 13.77 6.73
C TYR A 321 22.83 14.30 5.82
#